data_aeac1f1e5fb039571a568885ec9c7ed6
#
_entry.id   aeac1f1e5fb039571a568885ec9c7ed6
#
_cell.length_a   1.000
_cell.length_b   1.000
_cell.length_c   1.000
_cell.angle_alpha   90.00
_cell.angle_beta   90.00
_cell.angle_gamma   90.00
#
_symmetry.space_group_name_H-M   'P 1'
#
loop_
_entity.id
_entity.type
_entity.pdbx_description
1 polymer ?
#
loop_
_entity_poly.entity_id
_entity_poly.type
_entity_poly.pdbx_seq_one_letter_code
_entity_poly.pdbx_strand_id
1 'polypeptide(L)'
;MKALNLHFLQSPQQLAWLLDFQRNQLQAGLTETQKIRYFEFLGPIIDDNFRQQPSAAPAFAQMTYQLTEEVAANTARLVEFRRSDVPLVLIWGKADPYLHLTVAEHMRSQARHASLHALDAGHWPQIDAAADVARIMLENH
;
A
#
# COMPACT_ATOMS: atom_id res chain seq x y z
N MET A 1 1.74 -17.88 -3.43
CA MET A 1 2.58 -17.54 -2.26
C MET A 1 2.38 -18.61 -1.21
N LYS A 2 3.44 -19.23 -0.67
CA LYS A 2 3.31 -20.13 0.48
C LYS A 2 2.93 -19.27 1.69
N ALA A 3 1.87 -19.67 2.40
CA ALA A 3 1.44 -18.99 3.62
C ALA A 3 2.63 -18.82 4.57
N LEU A 4 2.93 -17.58 4.92
CA LEU A 4 3.90 -17.27 5.96
C LEU A 4 3.32 -17.80 7.28
N ASN A 5 3.95 -18.84 7.83
CA ASN A 5 3.53 -19.41 9.11
C ASN A 5 3.84 -18.38 10.21
N LEU A 6 2.84 -18.01 11.02
CA LEU A 6 2.98 -17.04 12.12
C LEU A 6 4.12 -17.38 13.09
N HIS A 7 4.41 -18.66 13.28
CA HIS A 7 5.58 -19.11 14.06
C HIS A 7 6.91 -18.75 13.41
N PHE A 8 6.92 -18.48 12.12
CA PHE A 8 8.13 -18.17 11.36
C PHE A 8 8.70 -16.78 11.68
N LEU A 9 7.90 -15.84 12.17
CA LEU A 9 8.34 -14.45 12.43
C LEU A 9 8.80 -14.22 13.88
N GLN A 10 9.06 -15.27 14.65
CA GLN A 10 9.48 -15.16 16.04
C GLN A 10 11.00 -15.15 16.23
N SER A 11 11.78 -15.42 15.16
CA SER A 11 13.24 -15.39 15.25
C SER A 11 13.83 -14.11 14.62
N PRO A 12 14.94 -13.57 15.15
CA PRO A 12 15.62 -12.41 14.57
C PRO A 12 16.03 -12.60 13.10
N GLN A 13 16.40 -13.82 12.69
CA GLN A 13 16.78 -14.13 11.32
C GLN A 13 15.59 -14.03 10.36
N GLN A 14 14.44 -14.46 10.80
CA GLN A 14 13.21 -14.43 10.03
C GLN A 14 12.68 -13.02 9.88
N LEU A 15 12.79 -12.22 10.92
CA LEU A 15 12.48 -10.78 10.86
C LEU A 15 13.42 -10.06 9.88
N ALA A 16 14.71 -10.34 9.92
CA ALA A 16 15.69 -9.78 8.98
C ALA A 16 15.33 -10.14 7.54
N TRP A 17 15.03 -11.42 7.27
CA TRP A 17 14.60 -11.86 5.94
C TRP A 17 13.32 -11.15 5.48
N LEU A 18 12.32 -10.97 6.34
CA LEU A 18 11.08 -10.29 6.02
C LEU A 18 11.34 -8.82 5.66
N LEU A 19 12.18 -8.14 6.43
CA LEU A 19 12.56 -6.75 6.17
C LEU A 19 13.30 -6.60 4.84
N ASP A 20 14.22 -7.51 4.54
CA ASP A 20 14.94 -7.52 3.27
C ASP A 20 14.01 -7.82 2.09
N PHE A 21 13.10 -8.77 2.25
CA PHE A 21 12.07 -9.07 1.26
C PHE A 21 11.19 -7.85 0.98
N GLN A 22 10.68 -7.19 2.02
CA GLN A 22 9.88 -5.98 1.88
C GLN A 22 10.65 -4.85 1.19
N ARG A 23 11.89 -4.58 1.61
CA ARG A 23 12.73 -3.58 0.97
C ARG A 23 12.90 -3.83 -0.51
N ASN A 24 13.19 -5.06 -0.90
CA ASN A 24 13.38 -5.42 -2.31
C ASN A 24 12.06 -5.26 -3.10
N GLN A 25 10.92 -5.65 -2.53
CA GLN A 25 9.63 -5.49 -3.20
C GLN A 25 9.23 -4.02 -3.33
N LEU A 26 9.39 -3.22 -2.27
CA LEU A 26 9.05 -1.81 -2.29
C LEU A 26 9.93 -1.01 -3.27
N GLN A 27 11.18 -1.41 -3.44
CA GLN A 27 12.13 -0.73 -4.33
C GLN A 27 11.97 -1.11 -5.81
N ALA A 28 11.39 -2.26 -6.12
CA ALA A 28 11.29 -2.77 -7.49
C ALA A 28 10.54 -1.83 -8.45
N GLY A 29 9.64 -1.00 -7.93
CA GLY A 29 8.88 -0.02 -8.71
C GLY A 29 9.35 1.43 -8.56
N LEU A 30 10.48 1.68 -7.86
CA LEU A 30 10.99 3.03 -7.60
C LEU A 30 12.08 3.42 -8.62
N THR A 31 12.08 4.68 -9.03
CA THR A 31 13.23 5.28 -9.71
C THR A 31 14.42 5.43 -8.76
N GLU A 32 15.63 5.66 -9.29
CA GLU A 32 16.82 5.84 -8.43
C GLU A 32 16.67 7.03 -7.46
N THR A 33 16.05 8.12 -7.90
CA THR A 33 15.76 9.28 -7.03
C THR A 33 14.78 8.92 -5.90
N GLN A 34 13.79 8.12 -6.20
CA GLN A 34 12.80 7.65 -5.23
C GLN A 34 13.42 6.67 -4.24
N LYS A 35 14.33 5.80 -4.68
CA LYS A 35 15.10 4.91 -3.81
C LYS A 35 15.89 5.69 -2.75
N ILE A 36 16.53 6.80 -3.15
CA ILE A 36 17.24 7.67 -2.19
C ILE A 36 16.28 8.16 -1.11
N ARG A 37 15.13 8.71 -1.50
CA ARG A 37 14.10 9.18 -0.54
C ARG A 37 13.56 8.05 0.33
N TYR A 38 13.38 6.86 -0.23
CA TYR A 38 12.97 5.69 0.51
C TYR A 38 13.99 5.35 1.61
N PHE A 39 15.29 5.30 1.28
CA PHE A 39 16.34 4.98 2.24
C PHE A 39 16.51 6.04 3.32
N GLU A 40 16.34 7.32 2.99
CA GLU A 40 16.48 8.42 3.93
C GLU A 40 15.32 8.54 4.93
N PHE A 41 14.10 8.23 4.51
CA PHE A 41 12.89 8.47 5.31
C PHE A 41 12.12 7.21 5.65
N LEU A 42 11.62 6.48 4.65
CA LEU A 42 10.68 5.38 4.88
C LEU A 42 11.35 4.12 5.42
N GLY A 43 12.50 3.76 4.89
CA GLY A 43 13.23 2.57 5.31
C GLY A 43 13.51 2.55 6.82
N PRO A 44 14.07 3.63 7.39
CA PRO A 44 14.27 3.73 8.83
C PRO A 44 12.99 3.59 9.65
N ILE A 45 11.88 4.25 9.22
CA ILE A 45 10.59 4.16 9.92
C ILE A 45 10.03 2.73 9.89
N ILE A 46 10.13 2.06 8.73
CA ILE A 46 9.68 0.67 8.59
C ILE A 46 10.53 -0.23 9.50
N ASP A 47 11.85 -0.10 9.46
CA ASP A 47 12.75 -0.88 10.29
C ASP A 47 12.46 -0.71 11.78
N ASP A 48 12.25 0.52 12.22
CA ASP A 48 11.93 0.82 13.60
C ASP A 48 10.60 0.17 14.01
N ASN A 49 9.56 0.29 13.22
CA ASN A 49 8.26 -0.32 13.50
C ASN A 49 8.33 -1.85 13.64
N PHE A 50 9.24 -2.49 12.92
CA PHE A 50 9.41 -3.94 13.01
C PHE A 50 10.34 -4.36 14.16
N ARG A 51 11.29 -3.52 14.58
CA ARG A 51 12.28 -3.82 15.61
C ARG A 51 11.86 -3.40 17.02
N GLN A 52 10.98 -2.41 17.13
CA GLN A 52 10.46 -1.93 18.42
C GLN A 52 9.57 -2.98 19.12
N GLN A 53 9.34 -2.75 20.42
CA GLN A 53 8.41 -3.55 21.21
C GLN A 53 7.27 -2.65 21.71
N PRO A 54 6.01 -2.94 21.33
CA PRO A 54 5.56 -4.08 20.49
C PRO A 54 5.94 -3.92 19.02
N SER A 55 6.34 -5.04 18.39
CA SER A 55 6.70 -5.09 16.98
C SER A 55 5.47 -5.11 16.05
N ALA A 56 5.57 -4.47 14.87
CA ALA A 56 4.56 -4.57 13.82
C ALA A 56 4.59 -5.94 13.08
N ALA A 57 5.62 -6.75 13.26
CA ALA A 57 5.80 -8.01 12.54
C ALA A 57 4.64 -9.00 12.70
N PRO A 58 4.05 -9.23 13.90
CA PRO A 58 2.90 -10.10 14.05
C PRO A 58 1.67 -9.63 13.28
N ALA A 59 1.37 -8.33 13.31
CA ALA A 59 0.24 -7.76 12.58
C ALA A 59 0.43 -7.89 11.06
N PHE A 60 1.63 -7.63 10.57
CA PHE A 60 1.97 -7.81 9.16
C PHE A 60 1.83 -9.28 8.71
N ALA A 61 2.31 -10.21 9.52
CA ALA A 61 2.17 -11.63 9.24
C ALA A 61 0.71 -12.07 9.18
N GLN A 62 -0.10 -11.62 10.12
CA GLN A 62 -1.54 -11.90 10.16
C GLN A 62 -2.24 -11.35 8.91
N MET A 63 -1.98 -10.11 8.54
CA MET A 63 -2.51 -9.49 7.33
C MET A 63 -2.13 -10.29 6.08
N THR A 64 -0.88 -10.70 5.95
CA THR A 64 -0.39 -11.46 4.80
C THR A 64 -1.03 -12.85 4.75
N TYR A 65 -1.23 -13.49 5.89
CA TYR A 65 -1.88 -14.80 5.99
C TYR A 65 -3.35 -14.75 5.53
N GLN A 66 -4.07 -13.71 5.93
CA GLN A 66 -5.49 -13.54 5.63
C GLN A 66 -5.77 -12.88 4.27
N LEU A 67 -4.73 -12.43 3.55
CA LEU A 67 -4.87 -11.61 2.35
C LEU A 67 -5.86 -12.18 1.32
N THR A 68 -5.76 -13.47 1.03
CA THR A 68 -6.61 -14.12 0.02
C THR A 68 -8.09 -14.14 0.43
N GLU A 69 -8.35 -14.43 1.70
CA GLU A 69 -9.72 -14.48 2.24
C GLU A 69 -10.31 -13.06 2.33
N GLU A 70 -9.52 -12.09 2.76
CA GLU A 70 -9.94 -10.69 2.87
C GLU A 70 -10.20 -10.06 1.49
N VAL A 71 -9.41 -10.37 0.48
CA VAL A 71 -9.67 -9.92 -0.90
C VAL A 71 -11.00 -10.46 -1.41
N ALA A 72 -11.31 -11.74 -1.16
CA ALA A 72 -12.59 -12.33 -1.53
C ALA A 72 -13.76 -11.69 -0.76
N ALA A 73 -13.60 -11.50 0.56
CA ALA A 73 -14.60 -10.86 1.40
C ALA A 73 -14.86 -9.40 1.00
N ASN A 74 -13.81 -8.64 0.69
CA ASN A 74 -13.92 -7.26 0.23
C ASN A 74 -14.62 -7.16 -1.13
N THR A 75 -14.40 -8.11 -2.03
CA THR A 75 -15.15 -8.20 -3.30
C THR A 75 -16.64 -8.34 -3.05
N ALA A 76 -17.06 -9.16 -2.10
CA ALA A 76 -18.46 -9.31 -1.71
C ALA A 76 -19.04 -8.02 -1.09
N ARG A 77 -18.22 -7.24 -0.35
CA ARG A 77 -18.61 -5.96 0.27
C ARG A 77 -18.77 -4.80 -0.73
N LEU A 78 -18.39 -4.94 -1.99
CA LEU A 78 -18.55 -3.89 -3.02
C LEU A 78 -19.99 -3.40 -3.14
N VAL A 79 -21.00 -4.21 -2.81
CA VAL A 79 -22.41 -3.80 -2.79
C VAL A 79 -22.66 -2.69 -1.77
N GLU A 80 -22.02 -2.78 -0.58
CA GLU A 80 -22.12 -1.76 0.46
C GLU A 80 -21.37 -0.48 0.05
N PHE A 81 -20.20 -0.63 -0.55
CA PHE A 81 -19.43 0.47 -1.12
C PHE A 81 -20.23 1.30 -2.14
N ARG A 82 -21.01 0.62 -3.00
CA ARG A 82 -21.92 1.26 -3.98
C ARG A 82 -23.05 2.05 -3.33
N ARG A 83 -23.42 1.74 -2.10
CA ARG A 83 -24.49 2.40 -1.34
C ARG A 83 -23.98 3.56 -0.48
N SER A 84 -22.68 3.67 -0.31
CA SER A 84 -22.08 4.74 0.48
C SER A 84 -22.22 6.08 -0.23
N ASP A 85 -22.64 7.08 0.53
CA ASP A 85 -22.69 8.48 0.08
C ASP A 85 -21.43 9.27 0.52
N VAL A 86 -20.44 8.58 1.11
CA VAL A 86 -19.16 9.20 1.49
C VAL A 86 -18.39 9.54 0.23
N PRO A 87 -17.95 10.81 0.06
CA PRO A 87 -17.09 11.19 -1.05
C PRO A 87 -15.76 10.40 -1.03
N LEU A 88 -15.35 9.92 -2.18
CA LEU A 88 -14.13 9.16 -2.37
C LEU A 88 -13.18 9.87 -3.31
N VAL A 89 -11.97 10.14 -2.86
CA VAL A 89 -10.90 10.66 -3.70
C VAL A 89 -9.85 9.56 -3.89
N LEU A 90 -9.71 9.10 -5.13
CA LEU A 90 -8.70 8.12 -5.52
C LEU A 90 -7.51 8.86 -6.12
N ILE A 91 -6.33 8.69 -5.54
CA ILE A 91 -5.06 9.22 -6.06
C ILE A 91 -4.19 8.03 -6.44
N TRP A 92 -3.84 7.91 -7.71
CA TRP A 92 -3.22 6.70 -8.26
C TRP A 92 -2.05 6.99 -9.16
N GLY A 93 -1.00 6.16 -9.08
CA GLY A 93 0.13 6.24 -10.00
C GLY A 93 -0.18 5.54 -11.33
N LYS A 94 0.00 6.22 -12.46
CA LYS A 94 -0.20 5.65 -13.80
C LYS A 94 0.76 4.51 -14.12
N ALA A 95 1.96 4.55 -13.54
CA ALA A 95 3.03 3.58 -13.73
C ALA A 95 3.14 2.57 -12.57
N ASP A 96 2.06 2.36 -11.80
CA ASP A 96 2.04 1.38 -10.72
C ASP A 96 2.25 -0.04 -11.30
N PRO A 97 3.36 -0.74 -10.95
CA PRO A 97 3.64 -2.07 -11.48
C PRO A 97 2.83 -3.19 -10.81
N TYR A 98 2.15 -2.91 -9.69
CA TYR A 98 1.43 -3.89 -8.90
C TYR A 98 -0.09 -3.78 -9.07
N LEU A 99 -0.60 -2.56 -9.03
CA LEU A 99 -2.02 -2.26 -9.12
C LEU A 99 -2.26 -1.31 -10.29
N HIS A 100 -2.54 -1.87 -11.47
CA HIS A 100 -2.80 -1.09 -12.67
C HIS A 100 -3.92 -0.06 -12.46
N LEU A 101 -3.84 1.06 -13.19
CA LEU A 101 -4.81 2.16 -13.13
C LEU A 101 -6.27 1.67 -13.33
N THR A 102 -6.46 0.60 -14.09
CA THR A 102 -7.77 -0.04 -14.28
C THR A 102 -8.44 -0.48 -12.99
N VAL A 103 -7.66 -0.78 -11.94
CA VAL A 103 -8.20 -1.09 -10.60
C VAL A 103 -8.88 0.15 -10.01
N ALA A 104 -8.21 1.30 -10.07
CA ALA A 104 -8.77 2.56 -9.58
C ALA A 104 -9.98 3.02 -10.43
N GLU A 105 -9.93 2.83 -11.74
CA GLU A 105 -11.07 3.09 -12.64
C GLU A 105 -12.27 2.23 -12.29
N HIS A 106 -12.04 0.94 -12.01
CA HIS A 106 -13.08 0.04 -11.54
C HIS A 106 -13.64 0.50 -10.19
N MET A 107 -12.80 0.83 -9.21
CA MET A 107 -13.25 1.34 -7.91
C MET A 107 -14.09 2.62 -8.07
N ARG A 108 -13.63 3.56 -8.89
CA ARG A 108 -14.40 4.78 -9.22
C ARG A 108 -15.78 4.46 -9.78
N SER A 109 -15.86 3.47 -10.68
CA SER A 109 -17.15 3.08 -11.30
C SER A 109 -18.14 2.45 -10.32
N GLN A 110 -17.66 1.96 -9.17
CA GLN A 110 -18.49 1.34 -8.15
C GLN A 110 -19.00 2.33 -7.09
N ALA A 111 -18.36 3.49 -6.93
CA ALA A 111 -18.72 4.48 -5.92
C ALA A 111 -19.58 5.60 -6.53
N ARG A 112 -20.58 6.08 -5.77
CA ARG A 112 -21.50 7.14 -6.24
C ARG A 112 -20.82 8.49 -6.39
N HIS A 113 -19.96 8.81 -5.45
CA HIS A 113 -19.28 10.12 -5.36
C HIS A 113 -17.77 9.89 -5.33
N ALA A 114 -17.20 9.48 -6.48
CA ALA A 114 -15.78 9.22 -6.58
C ALA A 114 -15.11 10.06 -7.66
N SER A 115 -13.99 10.69 -7.29
CA SER A 115 -13.03 11.30 -8.20
C SER A 115 -11.79 10.42 -8.33
N LEU A 116 -11.12 10.45 -9.48
CA LEU A 116 -9.87 9.75 -9.73
C LEU A 116 -8.85 10.71 -10.30
N HIS A 117 -7.73 10.82 -9.61
CA HIS A 117 -6.57 11.62 -10.00
C HIS A 117 -5.42 10.66 -10.33
N ALA A 118 -5.15 10.48 -11.62
CA ALA A 118 -4.05 9.66 -12.12
C ALA A 118 -2.79 10.50 -12.29
N LEU A 119 -1.78 10.27 -11.47
CA LEU A 119 -0.52 11.02 -11.43
C LEU A 119 0.59 10.28 -12.21
N ASP A 120 1.59 11.01 -12.67
CA ASP A 120 2.82 10.44 -13.24
C ASP A 120 3.72 9.94 -12.10
N ALA A 121 3.31 8.82 -11.51
CA ALA A 121 3.88 8.19 -10.33
C ALA A 121 3.78 6.66 -10.44
N GLY A 122 4.59 5.96 -9.64
CA GLY A 122 4.51 4.52 -9.46
C GLY A 122 3.54 4.13 -8.35
N HIS A 123 3.87 3.02 -7.65
CA HIS A 123 3.04 2.48 -6.56
C HIS A 123 2.91 3.41 -5.34
N TRP A 124 3.79 4.39 -5.20
CA TRP A 124 3.86 5.30 -4.07
C TRP A 124 3.70 6.76 -4.51
N PRO A 125 2.52 7.19 -5.00
CA PRO A 125 2.31 8.56 -5.47
C PRO A 125 2.62 9.61 -4.40
N GLN A 126 2.44 9.33 -3.12
CA GLN A 126 2.80 10.20 -2.01
C GLN A 126 4.31 10.42 -1.86
N ILE A 127 5.14 9.59 -2.48
CA ILE A 127 6.60 9.77 -2.55
C ILE A 127 6.99 10.42 -3.87
N ASP A 128 6.41 9.94 -4.96
CA ASP A 128 6.79 10.32 -6.32
C ASP A 128 6.29 11.72 -6.68
N ALA A 129 5.07 12.04 -6.25
CA ALA A 129 4.32 13.26 -6.58
C ALA A 129 3.70 13.88 -5.33
N ALA A 130 4.47 14.00 -4.24
CA ALA A 130 4.00 14.45 -2.93
C ALA A 130 3.26 15.80 -2.98
N ALA A 131 3.76 16.75 -3.78
CA ALA A 131 3.14 18.06 -3.93
C ALA A 131 1.75 17.98 -4.59
N ASP A 132 1.60 17.14 -5.62
CA ASP A 132 0.31 16.94 -6.29
C ASP A 132 -0.68 16.21 -5.37
N VAL A 133 -0.21 15.19 -4.62
CA VAL A 133 -1.03 14.51 -3.63
C VAL A 133 -1.53 15.49 -2.57
N ALA A 134 -0.65 16.33 -2.01
CA ALA A 134 -1.02 17.33 -1.01
C ALA A 134 -2.02 18.35 -1.57
N ARG A 135 -1.81 18.85 -2.79
CA ARG A 135 -2.73 19.79 -3.46
C ARG A 135 -4.12 19.15 -3.64
N ILE A 136 -4.19 17.91 -4.17
CA ILE A 136 -5.46 17.20 -4.37
C ILE A 136 -6.20 17.03 -3.04
N MET A 137 -5.49 16.65 -1.99
CA MET A 137 -6.10 16.50 -0.66
C MET A 137 -6.68 17.79 -0.13
N LEU A 138 -5.98 18.93 -0.32
CA LEU A 138 -6.45 20.24 0.13
C LEU A 138 -7.64 20.77 -0.70
N GLU A 139 -7.73 20.44 -1.98
CA GLU A 139 -8.83 20.84 -2.86
C GLU A 139 -10.13 20.05 -2.63
N ASN A 140 -10.07 18.89 -1.97
CA ASN A 140 -11.20 18.00 -1.76
C ASN A 140 -11.64 17.88 -0.28
N HIS A 141 -11.27 18.87 0.52
CA HIS A 141 -11.71 19.00 1.92
C HIS A 141 -12.94 19.88 2.06
#